data_d18a57287e301ee0dab363dae407b5b3
#
_entry.id   d18a57287e301ee0dab363dae407b5b3
#
_cell.length_a   1.000
_cell.length_b   1.000
_cell.length_c   1.000
_cell.angle_alpha   90.00
_cell.angle_beta   90.00
_cell.angle_gamma   90.00
#
_symmetry.space_group_name_H-M   'P 1'
#
loop_
_entity.id
_entity.type
_entity.pdbx_description
1 polymer ?
#
loop_
_entity_poly.entity_id
_entity_poly.type
_entity_poly.pdbx_seq_one_letter_code
_entity_poly.pdbx_strand_id
1 'polypeptide(L)'
;MKTPTANKTEIPTKPSNRNSFAFRARRDWQRNWELYVIIIPVLIYFILFQYKPMYGALIAFKNYKPALGFFGSPWVGLDNFTRFFTSPFFGRLVRNTLLLSFELLLFGFPAPIILALLINEVHHEGFKKSVQTLTYLPHFISLIVVVGMITDFSMTSGLFNDIIVFFGGERSPLLQNPALYRTIYMLSDIWQQVGWGSIIYLSALSGVDAQLYDAASIDGAGRFQKLLHVTLPGIMPTIITMLILRIGNLMSIGYEKTILLYNPSTYDTADIISSYVYRVGLLEQGWSYSTAIGLFNSVINLILLVLANKLSKKLADTSLW
;
A
#
# COMPACT_ATOMS: atom_id res chain seq x y z
N MET A 1 -34.98 67.72 -50.80
CA MET A 1 -34.83 66.29 -51.17
C MET A 1 -34.37 65.55 -49.93
N LYS A 2 -35.27 64.78 -49.29
CA LYS A 2 -35.00 63.95 -48.14
C LYS A 2 -34.74 62.53 -48.60
N THR A 3 -33.57 61.97 -48.29
CA THR A 3 -33.23 60.57 -48.55
C THR A 3 -33.86 59.68 -47.46
N PRO A 4 -34.42 58.52 -47.79
CA PRO A 4 -35.04 57.64 -46.80
C PRO A 4 -33.97 56.78 -46.13
N THR A 5 -34.01 56.75 -44.81
CA THR A 5 -33.20 55.86 -43.93
C THR A 5 -33.72 54.44 -44.04
N ALA A 6 -32.82 53.52 -44.47
CA ALA A 6 -33.07 52.09 -44.49
C ALA A 6 -33.14 51.51 -43.08
N ASN A 7 -34.29 50.92 -42.79
CA ASN A 7 -34.55 50.21 -41.53
C ASN A 7 -33.81 48.86 -41.58
N LYS A 8 -32.77 48.66 -40.74
CA LYS A 8 -32.09 47.35 -40.54
C LYS A 8 -32.99 46.50 -39.63
N THR A 9 -33.70 45.56 -40.25
CA THR A 9 -34.35 44.46 -39.57
C THR A 9 -33.27 43.57 -38.92
N GLU A 10 -33.12 43.65 -37.62
CA GLU A 10 -32.32 42.72 -36.81
C GLU A 10 -33.01 41.35 -36.83
N ILE A 11 -32.36 40.36 -37.47
CA ILE A 11 -32.74 38.96 -37.42
C ILE A 11 -32.36 38.45 -36.03
N PRO A 12 -33.31 37.94 -35.21
CA PRO A 12 -32.99 37.39 -33.92
C PRO A 12 -32.17 36.10 -34.13
N THR A 13 -30.88 36.17 -33.83
CA THR A 13 -30.01 34.98 -33.81
C THR A 13 -30.41 34.12 -32.61
N LYS A 14 -31.10 33.00 -32.87
CA LYS A 14 -31.32 31.93 -31.89
C LYS A 14 -29.98 31.59 -31.20
N PRO A 15 -29.91 31.53 -29.86
CA PRO A 15 -28.67 31.15 -29.17
C PRO A 15 -28.27 29.76 -29.65
N SER A 16 -27.09 29.69 -30.21
CA SER A 16 -26.47 28.46 -30.71
C SER A 16 -26.33 27.47 -29.55
N ASN A 17 -27.11 26.41 -29.59
CA ASN A 17 -27.13 25.29 -28.63
C ASN A 17 -25.82 24.47 -28.65
N ARG A 18 -24.77 25.01 -29.30
CA ARG A 18 -23.43 24.41 -29.44
C ARG A 18 -22.66 24.28 -28.13
N ASN A 19 -23.09 24.97 -27.06
CA ASN A 19 -22.43 24.93 -25.74
C ASN A 19 -23.14 23.97 -24.74
N SER A 20 -24.22 23.30 -25.15
CA SER A 20 -24.89 22.31 -24.31
C SER A 20 -23.94 21.14 -24.00
N PHE A 21 -23.87 20.72 -22.73
CA PHE A 21 -23.10 19.54 -22.29
C PHE A 21 -23.45 18.30 -23.13
N ALA A 22 -24.73 18.10 -23.42
CA ALA A 22 -25.20 16.98 -24.23
C ALA A 22 -24.66 17.01 -25.66
N PHE A 23 -24.54 18.19 -26.30
CA PHE A 23 -23.99 18.32 -27.66
C PHE A 23 -22.48 17.99 -27.65
N ARG A 24 -21.74 18.46 -26.64
CA ARG A 24 -20.29 18.16 -26.49
C ARG A 24 -20.07 16.66 -26.23
N ALA A 25 -20.84 16.07 -25.32
CA ALA A 25 -20.75 14.64 -25.02
C ALA A 25 -21.07 13.75 -26.23
N ARG A 26 -22.13 14.11 -27.02
CA ARG A 26 -22.49 13.35 -28.23
C ARG A 26 -21.41 13.45 -29.31
N ARG A 27 -20.82 14.62 -29.50
CA ARG A 27 -19.72 14.84 -30.45
C ARG A 27 -18.45 14.10 -30.03
N ASP A 28 -18.15 14.13 -28.73
CA ASP A 28 -16.99 13.42 -28.18
C ASP A 28 -17.17 11.91 -28.29
N TRP A 29 -18.34 11.38 -27.98
CA TRP A 29 -18.69 9.97 -28.21
C TRP A 29 -18.52 9.55 -29.67
N GLN A 30 -19.00 10.33 -30.61
CA GLN A 30 -18.86 10.01 -32.02
C GLN A 30 -17.41 10.04 -32.53
N ARG A 31 -16.57 10.86 -31.89
CA ARG A 31 -15.16 11.00 -32.28
C ARG A 31 -14.25 9.96 -31.58
N ASN A 32 -14.59 9.60 -30.36
CA ASN A 32 -13.71 8.83 -29.46
C ASN A 32 -14.39 7.56 -28.92
N TRP A 33 -15.39 7.01 -29.61
CA TRP A 33 -16.18 5.86 -29.13
C TRP A 33 -15.32 4.65 -28.79
N GLU A 34 -14.22 4.44 -29.53
CA GLU A 34 -13.26 3.35 -29.28
C GLU A 34 -12.65 3.44 -27.87
N LEU A 35 -12.31 4.66 -27.43
CA LEU A 35 -11.79 4.88 -26.06
C LEU A 35 -12.83 4.53 -25.00
N TYR A 36 -14.09 4.86 -25.25
CA TYR A 36 -15.17 4.51 -24.33
C TYR A 36 -15.41 3.00 -24.25
N VAL A 37 -15.33 2.30 -25.40
CA VAL A 37 -15.44 0.82 -25.43
C VAL A 37 -14.32 0.17 -24.63
N ILE A 38 -13.09 0.69 -24.71
CA ILE A 38 -11.94 0.17 -23.92
C ILE A 38 -12.11 0.44 -22.44
N ILE A 39 -12.66 1.59 -22.03
CA ILE A 39 -12.82 1.94 -20.62
C ILE A 39 -14.03 1.29 -19.93
N ILE A 40 -15.09 0.93 -20.68
CA ILE A 40 -16.33 0.33 -20.13
C ILE A 40 -16.05 -0.93 -19.29
N PRO A 41 -15.25 -1.93 -19.71
CA PRO A 41 -14.96 -3.10 -18.89
C PRO A 41 -14.32 -2.73 -17.56
N VAL A 42 -13.41 -1.74 -17.56
CA VAL A 42 -12.74 -1.24 -16.35
C VAL A 42 -13.74 -0.56 -15.42
N LEU A 43 -14.62 0.30 -15.95
CA LEU A 43 -15.68 0.95 -15.16
C LEU A 43 -16.66 -0.07 -14.56
N ILE A 44 -17.08 -1.07 -15.34
CA ILE A 44 -17.95 -2.15 -14.87
C ILE A 44 -17.24 -2.91 -13.73
N TYR A 45 -15.97 -3.24 -13.87
CA TYR A 45 -15.19 -3.90 -12.84
C TYR A 45 -15.19 -3.06 -11.55
N PHE A 46 -14.87 -1.77 -11.62
CA PHE A 46 -14.86 -0.90 -10.44
C PHE A 46 -16.24 -0.80 -9.79
N ILE A 47 -17.30 -0.62 -10.59
CA ILE A 47 -18.67 -0.53 -10.06
C ILE A 47 -19.08 -1.82 -9.35
N LEU A 48 -18.84 -2.98 -9.95
CA LEU A 48 -19.30 -4.26 -9.41
C LEU A 48 -18.44 -4.75 -8.24
N PHE A 49 -17.11 -4.57 -8.30
CA PHE A 49 -16.18 -5.19 -7.35
C PHE A 49 -15.60 -4.21 -6.34
N GLN A 50 -15.68 -2.90 -6.57
CA GLN A 50 -15.22 -1.88 -5.63
C GLN A 50 -16.37 -1.10 -5.02
N TYR A 51 -17.19 -0.42 -5.83
CA TYR A 51 -18.25 0.45 -5.31
C TYR A 51 -19.44 -0.33 -4.71
N LYS A 52 -19.91 -1.40 -5.39
CA LYS A 52 -21.02 -2.19 -4.86
C LYS A 52 -20.73 -2.81 -3.48
N PRO A 53 -19.53 -3.42 -3.22
CA PRO A 53 -19.21 -3.92 -1.88
C PRO A 53 -19.12 -2.84 -0.80
N MET A 54 -18.89 -1.56 -1.13
CA MET A 54 -18.88 -0.47 -0.15
C MET A 54 -20.20 -0.35 0.63
N TYR A 55 -21.34 -0.73 0.01
CA TYR A 55 -22.60 -0.85 0.75
C TYR A 55 -22.51 -1.84 1.92
N GLY A 56 -21.63 -2.83 1.83
CA GLY A 56 -21.34 -3.76 2.92
C GLY A 56 -20.81 -3.07 4.18
N ALA A 57 -20.21 -1.89 4.08
CA ALA A 57 -19.77 -1.13 5.25
C ALA A 57 -20.93 -0.77 6.21
N LEU A 58 -22.15 -0.66 5.70
CA LEU A 58 -23.35 -0.42 6.52
C LEU A 58 -23.65 -1.57 7.48
N ILE A 59 -23.13 -2.78 7.24
CA ILE A 59 -23.24 -3.93 8.16
C ILE A 59 -22.59 -3.60 9.51
N ALA A 60 -21.56 -2.75 9.54
CA ALA A 60 -20.92 -2.28 10.77
C ALA A 60 -21.90 -1.65 11.77
N PHE A 61 -22.99 -1.03 11.27
CA PHE A 61 -24.01 -0.34 12.06
C PHE A 61 -25.27 -1.18 12.31
N LYS A 62 -25.25 -2.45 11.90
CA LYS A 62 -26.36 -3.38 12.05
C LYS A 62 -25.97 -4.60 12.89
N ASN A 63 -26.95 -5.29 13.43
CA ASN A 63 -26.80 -6.66 13.89
C ASN A 63 -27.15 -7.59 12.72
N TYR A 64 -26.21 -7.79 11.82
CA TYR A 64 -26.44 -8.52 10.58
C TYR A 64 -26.70 -10.00 10.84
N LYS A 65 -27.84 -10.46 10.35
CA LYS A 65 -28.28 -11.87 10.39
C LYS A 65 -28.45 -12.34 8.95
N PRO A 66 -27.68 -13.32 8.46
CA PRO A 66 -27.77 -13.81 7.07
C PRO A 66 -29.20 -14.21 6.67
N ALA A 67 -29.97 -14.80 7.59
CA ALA A 67 -31.35 -15.21 7.34
C ALA A 67 -32.31 -14.03 7.05
N LEU A 68 -32.03 -12.83 7.60
CA LEU A 68 -32.83 -11.62 7.38
C LEU A 68 -32.29 -10.75 6.23
N GLY A 69 -31.09 -11.08 5.78
CA GLY A 69 -30.39 -10.31 4.75
C GLY A 69 -29.99 -8.91 5.19
N PHE A 70 -29.50 -8.14 4.23
CA PHE A 70 -28.97 -6.80 4.47
C PHE A 70 -30.04 -5.81 4.96
N PHE A 71 -31.22 -5.80 4.34
CA PHE A 71 -32.28 -4.85 4.68
C PHE A 71 -33.07 -5.24 5.93
N GLY A 72 -33.32 -6.52 6.14
CA GLY A 72 -34.09 -7.03 7.29
C GLY A 72 -33.33 -7.08 8.62
N SER A 73 -31.99 -6.93 8.59
CA SER A 73 -31.18 -6.93 9.80
C SER A 73 -31.37 -5.64 10.62
N PRO A 74 -31.56 -5.72 11.97
CA PRO A 74 -31.83 -4.55 12.80
C PRO A 74 -30.63 -3.60 12.86
N TRP A 75 -30.92 -2.31 12.91
CA TRP A 75 -29.92 -1.25 13.09
C TRP A 75 -29.54 -1.13 14.56
N VAL A 76 -28.24 -1.12 14.88
CA VAL A 76 -27.71 -1.01 16.24
C VAL A 76 -26.79 0.22 16.43
N GLY A 77 -26.67 1.07 15.42
CA GLY A 77 -25.85 2.27 15.50
C GLY A 77 -24.37 1.96 15.72
N LEU A 78 -23.79 2.49 16.78
CA LEU A 78 -22.36 2.38 17.08
C LEU A 78 -22.00 1.23 18.05
N ASP A 79 -22.93 0.35 18.39
CA ASP A 79 -22.72 -0.71 19.39
C ASP A 79 -21.52 -1.61 19.06
N ASN A 80 -21.34 -1.97 17.78
CA ASN A 80 -20.20 -2.78 17.34
C ASN A 80 -18.86 -2.07 17.55
N PHE A 81 -18.82 -0.75 17.37
CA PHE A 81 -17.62 0.07 17.62
C PHE A 81 -17.36 0.18 19.11
N THR A 82 -18.38 0.49 19.90
CA THR A 82 -18.27 0.55 21.37
C THR A 82 -17.76 -0.78 21.92
N ARG A 83 -18.31 -1.90 21.47
CA ARG A 83 -17.84 -3.25 21.81
C ARG A 83 -16.37 -3.46 21.48
N PHE A 84 -15.89 -2.95 20.34
CA PHE A 84 -14.48 -3.05 19.96
C PHE A 84 -13.59 -2.22 20.88
N PHE A 85 -13.93 -0.96 21.14
CA PHE A 85 -13.13 -0.07 21.98
C PHE A 85 -13.08 -0.51 23.44
N THR A 86 -14.13 -1.16 23.94
CA THR A 86 -14.18 -1.72 25.31
C THR A 86 -13.65 -3.14 25.40
N SER A 87 -13.28 -3.75 24.28
CA SER A 87 -12.75 -5.11 24.23
C SER A 87 -11.39 -5.18 24.94
N PRO A 88 -11.12 -6.24 25.72
CA PRO A 88 -9.81 -6.48 26.34
C PRO A 88 -8.69 -6.66 25.28
N PHE A 89 -9.06 -6.97 24.04
CA PHE A 89 -8.10 -7.16 22.95
C PHE A 89 -7.71 -5.85 22.25
N PHE A 90 -8.50 -4.78 22.36
CA PHE A 90 -8.30 -3.52 21.62
C PHE A 90 -6.88 -2.98 21.76
N GLY A 91 -6.40 -2.80 23.00
CA GLY A 91 -5.06 -2.24 23.25
C GLY A 91 -3.94 -3.09 22.68
N ARG A 92 -4.05 -4.43 22.78
CA ARG A 92 -3.08 -5.37 22.23
C ARG A 92 -3.07 -5.31 20.71
N LEU A 93 -4.23 -5.36 20.06
CA LEU A 93 -4.35 -5.35 18.60
C LEU A 93 -3.80 -4.06 17.98
N VAL A 94 -4.17 -2.91 18.56
CA VAL A 94 -3.67 -1.61 18.10
C VAL A 94 -2.16 -1.50 18.29
N ARG A 95 -1.66 -1.84 19.47
CA ARG A 95 -0.22 -1.82 19.79
C ARG A 95 0.57 -2.70 18.82
N ASN A 96 0.14 -3.95 18.62
CA ASN A 96 0.86 -4.89 17.75
C ASN A 96 0.84 -4.46 16.29
N THR A 97 -0.32 -3.97 15.81
CA THR A 97 -0.43 -3.43 14.44
C THR A 97 0.51 -2.25 14.25
N LEU A 98 0.53 -1.29 15.18
CA LEU A 98 1.40 -0.12 15.10
C LEU A 98 2.88 -0.49 15.20
N LEU A 99 3.28 -1.34 16.13
CA LEU A 99 4.68 -1.73 16.29
C LEU A 99 5.19 -2.48 15.05
N LEU A 100 4.45 -3.46 14.55
CA LEU A 100 4.85 -4.21 13.36
C LEU A 100 4.88 -3.31 12.11
N SER A 101 3.89 -2.40 11.97
CA SER A 101 3.87 -1.40 10.90
C SER A 101 5.06 -0.45 10.96
N PHE A 102 5.41 0.00 12.16
CA PHE A 102 6.54 0.89 12.37
C PHE A 102 7.88 0.20 12.06
N GLU A 103 8.07 -1.06 12.48
CA GLU A 103 9.25 -1.85 12.13
C GLU A 103 9.37 -2.04 10.62
N LEU A 104 8.27 -2.37 9.92
CA LEU A 104 8.22 -2.48 8.47
C LEU A 104 8.44 -1.13 7.76
N LEU A 105 8.01 -0.02 8.36
CA LEU A 105 8.28 1.31 7.82
C LEU A 105 9.75 1.70 8.01
N LEU A 106 10.31 1.42 9.19
CA LEU A 106 11.67 1.82 9.54
C LEU A 106 12.74 1.02 8.79
N PHE A 107 12.54 -0.30 8.63
CA PHE A 107 13.53 -1.20 8.04
C PHE A 107 13.11 -1.68 6.64
N GLY A 108 11.84 -2.03 6.46
CA GLY A 108 11.33 -2.54 5.19
C GLY A 108 11.20 -1.48 4.10
N PHE A 109 10.89 -0.23 4.44
CA PHE A 109 10.79 0.84 3.45
C PHE A 109 12.16 1.31 2.92
N PRO A 110 13.21 1.52 3.73
CA PRO A 110 14.53 1.89 3.21
C PRO A 110 15.25 0.76 2.47
N ALA A 111 14.98 -0.50 2.79
CA ALA A 111 15.72 -1.63 2.22
C ALA A 111 15.70 -1.68 0.67
N PRO A 112 14.56 -1.52 -0.03
CA PRO A 112 14.53 -1.45 -1.49
C PRO A 112 15.28 -0.24 -2.06
N ILE A 113 15.27 0.88 -1.37
CA ILE A 113 16.00 2.09 -1.77
C ILE A 113 17.49 1.83 -1.71
N ILE A 114 17.97 1.28 -0.60
CA ILE A 114 19.38 0.92 -0.41
C ILE A 114 19.83 -0.09 -1.47
N LEU A 115 19.02 -1.13 -1.73
CA LEU A 115 19.32 -2.12 -2.75
C LEU A 115 19.40 -1.47 -4.14
N ALA A 116 18.48 -0.59 -4.49
CA ALA A 116 18.48 0.12 -5.77
C ALA A 116 19.73 0.99 -5.93
N LEU A 117 20.12 1.73 -4.89
CA LEU A 117 21.34 2.54 -4.89
C LEU A 117 22.60 1.67 -5.07
N LEU A 118 22.68 0.54 -4.35
CA LEU A 118 23.82 -0.40 -4.49
C LEU A 118 23.88 -1.00 -5.90
N ILE A 119 22.74 -1.43 -6.47
CA ILE A 119 22.68 -1.98 -7.83
C ILE A 119 23.07 -0.92 -8.86
N ASN A 120 22.70 0.35 -8.63
CA ASN A 120 23.03 1.45 -9.53
C ASN A 120 24.54 1.72 -9.60
N GLU A 121 25.28 1.51 -8.52
CA GLU A 121 26.74 1.67 -8.46
C GLU A 121 27.49 0.52 -9.14
N VAL A 122 26.84 -0.59 -9.47
CA VAL A 122 27.47 -1.75 -10.12
C VAL A 122 27.67 -1.46 -11.60
N HIS A 123 28.96 -1.44 -12.03
CA HIS A 123 29.35 -1.19 -13.43
C HIS A 123 29.29 -2.46 -14.29
N HIS A 124 29.52 -3.63 -13.71
CA HIS A 124 29.55 -4.88 -14.46
C HIS A 124 28.12 -5.39 -14.72
N GLU A 125 27.65 -5.25 -15.96
CA GLU A 125 26.26 -5.55 -16.37
C GLU A 125 25.84 -6.99 -16.06
N GLY A 126 26.72 -7.98 -16.25
CA GLY A 126 26.40 -9.39 -15.93
C GLY A 126 26.16 -9.60 -14.44
N PHE A 127 26.99 -9.01 -13.59
CA PHE A 127 26.82 -9.08 -12.13
C PHE A 127 25.56 -8.33 -11.70
N LYS A 128 25.29 -7.14 -12.24
CA LYS A 128 24.08 -6.36 -11.99
C LYS A 128 22.82 -7.19 -12.29
N LYS A 129 22.75 -7.81 -13.48
CA LYS A 129 21.62 -8.67 -13.88
C LYS A 129 21.46 -9.88 -12.94
N SER A 130 22.58 -10.51 -12.55
CA SER A 130 22.53 -11.65 -11.62
C SER A 130 21.97 -11.25 -10.24
N VAL A 131 22.44 -10.12 -9.67
CA VAL A 131 21.92 -9.60 -8.40
C VAL A 131 20.43 -9.27 -8.51
N GLN A 132 20.00 -8.61 -9.57
CA GLN A 132 18.60 -8.30 -9.82
C GLN A 132 17.76 -9.58 -9.89
N THR A 133 18.18 -10.57 -10.68
CA THR A 133 17.44 -11.83 -10.80
C THR A 133 17.32 -12.56 -9.47
N LEU A 134 18.41 -12.68 -8.72
CA LEU A 134 18.42 -13.36 -7.43
C LEU A 134 17.56 -12.66 -6.38
N THR A 135 17.57 -11.32 -6.37
CA THR A 135 16.79 -10.54 -5.40
C THR A 135 15.31 -10.43 -5.78
N TYR A 136 14.96 -10.54 -7.08
CA TYR A 136 13.57 -10.49 -7.53
C TYR A 136 12.84 -11.84 -7.36
N LEU A 137 13.56 -12.95 -7.45
CA LEU A 137 13.01 -14.29 -7.43
C LEU A 137 12.11 -14.59 -6.23
N PRO A 138 12.48 -14.21 -4.98
CA PRO A 138 11.64 -14.48 -3.80
C PRO A 138 10.23 -13.91 -3.87
N HIS A 139 10.04 -12.79 -4.55
CA HIS A 139 8.72 -12.16 -4.73
C HIS A 139 7.73 -13.06 -5.45
N PHE A 140 8.17 -13.90 -6.38
CA PHE A 140 7.33 -14.79 -7.17
C PHE A 140 7.01 -16.12 -6.47
N ILE A 141 7.63 -16.38 -5.32
CA ILE A 141 7.32 -17.56 -4.50
C ILE A 141 6.01 -17.30 -3.75
N SER A 142 5.10 -18.28 -3.76
CA SER A 142 3.83 -18.14 -3.05
C SER A 142 4.06 -17.95 -1.55
N LEU A 143 3.21 -17.14 -0.91
CA LEU A 143 3.32 -16.83 0.51
C LEU A 143 3.29 -18.10 1.39
N ILE A 144 2.50 -19.11 1.03
CA ILE A 144 2.40 -20.38 1.76
C ILE A 144 3.77 -21.09 1.76
N VAL A 145 4.44 -21.13 0.61
CA VAL A 145 5.77 -21.75 0.50
C VAL A 145 6.81 -20.98 1.28
N VAL A 146 6.80 -19.63 1.19
CA VAL A 146 7.70 -18.77 1.96
C VAL A 146 7.52 -19.00 3.46
N VAL A 147 6.29 -19.02 3.93
CA VAL A 147 6.00 -19.26 5.36
C VAL A 147 6.39 -20.67 5.78
N GLY A 148 6.15 -21.69 4.94
CA GLY A 148 6.61 -23.05 5.18
C GLY A 148 8.12 -23.11 5.36
N MET A 149 8.89 -22.51 4.44
CA MET A 149 10.35 -22.41 4.55
C MET A 149 10.81 -21.70 5.84
N ILE A 150 10.17 -20.59 6.19
CA ILE A 150 10.50 -19.85 7.43
C ILE A 150 10.22 -20.73 8.65
N THR A 151 9.10 -21.44 8.64
CA THR A 151 8.71 -22.35 9.74
C THR A 151 9.73 -23.47 9.89
N ASP A 152 10.10 -24.15 8.80
CA ASP A 152 11.10 -25.23 8.83
C ASP A 152 12.47 -24.74 9.28
N PHE A 153 12.92 -23.59 8.76
CA PHE A 153 14.20 -23.00 9.14
C PHE A 153 14.24 -22.52 10.61
N SER A 154 13.07 -22.16 11.16
CA SER A 154 12.93 -21.71 12.55
C SER A 154 12.72 -22.84 13.55
N MET A 155 12.56 -24.11 13.10
CA MET A 155 12.49 -25.27 14.01
C MET A 155 13.78 -25.42 14.80
N THR A 156 13.73 -26.09 15.95
CA THR A 156 14.90 -26.35 16.79
C THR A 156 16.02 -27.06 16.03
N SER A 157 15.70 -27.92 15.07
CA SER A 157 16.64 -28.57 14.15
C SER A 157 16.83 -27.84 12.81
N GLY A 158 16.30 -26.63 12.67
CA GLY A 158 16.32 -25.88 11.42
C GLY A 158 17.57 -25.04 11.23
N LEU A 159 17.74 -24.55 10.00
CA LEU A 159 18.91 -23.81 9.52
C LEU A 159 19.24 -22.59 10.40
N PHE A 160 18.23 -21.84 10.88
CA PHE A 160 18.48 -20.65 11.71
C PHE A 160 19.11 -21.05 13.05
N ASN A 161 18.68 -22.16 13.63
CA ASN A 161 19.29 -22.69 14.85
C ASN A 161 20.70 -23.23 14.60
N ASP A 162 21.00 -23.81 13.43
CA ASP A 162 22.36 -24.23 13.06
C ASP A 162 23.30 -23.01 13.01
N ILE A 163 22.83 -21.90 12.44
CA ILE A 163 23.60 -20.64 12.41
C ILE A 163 23.79 -20.09 13.82
N ILE A 164 22.75 -20.09 14.66
CA ILE A 164 22.85 -19.61 16.06
C ILE A 164 23.90 -20.43 16.84
N VAL A 165 23.87 -21.75 16.71
CA VAL A 165 24.83 -22.64 17.36
C VAL A 165 26.27 -22.43 16.84
N PHE A 166 26.40 -22.20 15.52
CA PHE A 166 27.74 -21.88 14.94
C PHE A 166 28.34 -20.62 15.55
N PHE A 167 27.55 -19.63 15.94
CA PHE A 167 28.00 -18.43 16.67
C PHE A 167 27.99 -18.57 18.20
N GLY A 168 27.83 -19.80 18.73
CA GLY A 168 27.95 -20.10 20.17
C GLY A 168 26.66 -19.91 20.98
N GLY A 169 25.49 -19.74 20.29
CA GLY A 169 24.18 -19.69 20.93
C GLY A 169 23.56 -21.06 21.16
N GLU A 170 22.38 -21.09 21.79
CA GLU A 170 21.63 -22.30 22.09
C GLU A 170 20.42 -22.46 21.14
N ARG A 171 20.07 -23.72 20.84
CA ARG A 171 18.89 -24.03 20.03
C ARG A 171 17.60 -23.72 20.78
N SER A 172 16.67 -23.09 20.09
CA SER A 172 15.36 -22.75 20.64
C SER A 172 14.26 -22.79 19.58
N PRO A 173 12.99 -22.99 19.93
CA PRO A 173 11.87 -22.91 19.00
C PRO A 173 11.56 -21.43 18.69
N LEU A 174 12.23 -20.87 17.69
CA LEU A 174 12.25 -19.43 17.40
C LEU A 174 10.86 -18.83 17.19
N LEU A 175 9.95 -19.53 16.47
CA LEU A 175 8.58 -19.07 16.24
C LEU A 175 7.64 -19.23 17.43
N GLN A 176 8.07 -19.88 18.52
CA GLN A 176 7.30 -19.95 19.76
C GLN A 176 7.67 -18.81 20.73
N ASN A 177 8.75 -18.07 20.43
CA ASN A 177 9.19 -16.94 21.23
C ASN A 177 8.48 -15.65 20.78
N PRO A 178 7.60 -15.06 21.62
CA PRO A 178 6.89 -13.83 21.29
C PRO A 178 7.82 -12.65 20.96
N ALA A 179 9.01 -12.58 21.57
CA ALA A 179 9.96 -11.51 21.33
C ALA A 179 10.58 -11.55 19.92
N LEU A 180 10.72 -12.74 19.33
CA LEU A 180 11.33 -12.92 18.01
C LEU A 180 10.34 -12.82 16.87
N TYR A 181 9.03 -12.95 17.14
CA TYR A 181 8.00 -13.00 16.11
C TYR A 181 8.10 -11.83 15.12
N ARG A 182 8.14 -10.59 15.63
CA ARG A 182 8.17 -9.39 14.77
C ARG A 182 9.44 -9.32 13.93
N THR A 183 10.58 -9.66 14.53
CA THR A 183 11.88 -9.68 13.82
C THR A 183 11.86 -10.70 12.68
N ILE A 184 11.35 -11.91 12.92
CA ILE A 184 11.22 -12.96 11.88
C ILE A 184 10.26 -12.51 10.79
N TYR A 185 9.12 -11.93 11.16
CA TYR A 185 8.14 -11.39 10.22
C TYR A 185 8.77 -10.30 9.34
N MET A 186 9.43 -9.31 9.95
CA MET A 186 10.05 -8.18 9.25
C MET A 186 11.19 -8.64 8.33
N LEU A 187 12.13 -9.45 8.81
CA LEU A 187 13.26 -9.91 8.00
C LEU A 187 12.80 -10.75 6.82
N SER A 188 11.81 -11.62 7.03
CA SER A 188 11.24 -12.43 5.95
C SER A 188 10.46 -11.59 4.94
N ASP A 189 9.82 -10.50 5.37
CA ASP A 189 9.15 -9.55 4.49
C ASP A 189 10.15 -8.79 3.62
N ILE A 190 11.22 -8.28 4.23
CA ILE A 190 12.32 -7.62 3.53
C ILE A 190 12.93 -8.58 2.50
N TRP A 191 13.29 -9.81 2.89
CA TRP A 191 13.85 -10.78 1.97
C TRP A 191 12.95 -11.07 0.77
N GLN A 192 11.64 -11.20 0.98
CA GLN A 192 10.70 -11.48 -0.09
C GLN A 192 10.44 -10.27 -1.00
N GLN A 193 10.43 -9.04 -0.45
CA GLN A 193 9.92 -7.87 -1.16
C GLN A 193 11.01 -6.87 -1.60
N VAL A 194 12.22 -6.94 -1.04
CA VAL A 194 13.27 -5.93 -1.27
C VAL A 194 13.65 -5.79 -2.73
N GLY A 195 13.79 -6.90 -3.44
CA GLY A 195 14.16 -6.89 -4.86
C GLY A 195 13.06 -6.28 -5.73
N TRP A 196 11.83 -6.75 -5.58
CA TRP A 196 10.68 -6.21 -6.32
C TRP A 196 10.47 -4.73 -6.05
N GLY A 197 10.52 -4.33 -4.78
CA GLY A 197 10.40 -2.93 -4.37
C GLY A 197 11.51 -2.03 -4.94
N SER A 198 12.70 -2.57 -5.21
CA SER A 198 13.82 -1.79 -5.76
C SER A 198 13.62 -1.36 -7.22
N ILE A 199 12.74 -2.03 -7.98
CA ILE A 199 12.53 -1.75 -9.41
C ILE A 199 12.07 -0.31 -9.64
N ILE A 200 11.15 0.20 -8.82
CA ILE A 200 10.63 1.56 -8.97
C ILE A 200 11.71 2.62 -8.73
N TYR A 201 12.60 2.36 -7.77
CA TYR A 201 13.71 3.27 -7.47
C TYR A 201 14.80 3.19 -8.53
N LEU A 202 15.08 2.00 -9.09
CA LEU A 202 15.99 1.85 -10.23
C LEU A 202 15.48 2.58 -11.48
N SER A 203 14.16 2.53 -11.70
CA SER A 203 13.55 3.30 -12.79
C SER A 203 13.69 4.81 -12.55
N ALA A 204 13.48 5.29 -11.31
CA ALA A 204 13.67 6.69 -10.97
C ALA A 204 15.15 7.12 -11.14
N LEU A 205 16.11 6.27 -10.71
CA LEU A 205 17.54 6.51 -10.86
C LEU A 205 17.96 6.67 -12.33
N SER A 206 17.37 5.87 -13.23
CA SER A 206 17.66 5.98 -14.66
C SER A 206 17.15 7.29 -15.30
N GLY A 207 16.27 8.02 -14.64
CA GLY A 207 15.75 9.32 -15.05
C GLY A 207 16.55 10.53 -14.53
N VAL A 208 17.57 10.30 -13.69
CA VAL A 208 18.42 11.39 -13.20
C VAL A 208 19.37 11.86 -14.30
N ASP A 209 19.45 13.18 -14.53
CA ASP A 209 20.26 13.75 -15.58
C ASP A 209 21.75 13.45 -15.38
N ALA A 210 22.39 12.83 -16.39
CA ALA A 210 23.80 12.51 -16.37
C ALA A 210 24.70 13.76 -16.26
N GLN A 211 24.25 14.91 -16.78
CA GLN A 211 25.01 16.17 -16.71
C GLN A 211 25.24 16.62 -15.26
N LEU A 212 24.32 16.30 -14.33
CA LEU A 212 24.53 16.61 -12.91
C LEU A 212 25.69 15.83 -12.28
N TYR A 213 25.90 14.59 -12.72
CA TYR A 213 27.04 13.79 -12.28
C TYR A 213 28.38 14.30 -12.87
N ASP A 214 28.35 14.78 -14.12
CA ASP A 214 29.52 15.36 -14.79
C ASP A 214 29.90 16.66 -14.11
N ALA A 215 28.95 17.55 -13.84
CA ALA A 215 29.17 18.80 -13.12
C ALA A 215 29.77 18.53 -11.72
N ALA A 216 29.15 17.61 -10.95
CA ALA A 216 29.68 17.22 -9.64
C ALA A 216 31.08 16.61 -9.71
N SER A 217 31.44 15.96 -10.85
CA SER A 217 32.80 15.42 -11.07
C SER A 217 33.82 16.53 -11.30
N ILE A 218 33.43 17.57 -12.04
CA ILE A 218 34.29 18.75 -12.28
C ILE A 218 34.54 19.49 -10.95
N ASP A 219 33.52 19.56 -10.07
CA ASP A 219 33.63 20.15 -8.73
C ASP A 219 34.42 19.27 -7.74
N GLY A 220 34.94 18.12 -8.18
CA GLY A 220 35.75 17.21 -7.34
C GLY A 220 34.92 16.34 -6.37
N ALA A 221 33.60 16.22 -6.57
CA ALA A 221 32.78 15.42 -5.71
C ALA A 221 33.08 13.91 -5.80
N GLY A 222 33.35 13.30 -4.65
CA GLY A 222 33.50 11.85 -4.51
C GLY A 222 32.17 11.10 -4.64
N ARG A 223 32.22 9.75 -4.72
CA ARG A 223 31.02 8.90 -4.90
C ARG A 223 29.93 9.15 -3.85
N PHE A 224 30.31 9.27 -2.58
CA PHE A 224 29.36 9.51 -1.50
C PHE A 224 28.71 10.91 -1.57
N GLN A 225 29.48 11.92 -1.99
CA GLN A 225 28.95 13.28 -2.23
C GLN A 225 27.96 13.30 -3.39
N LYS A 226 28.26 12.63 -4.49
CA LYS A 226 27.32 12.46 -5.63
C LYS A 226 26.05 11.73 -5.19
N LEU A 227 26.18 10.67 -4.37
CA LEU A 227 25.03 9.96 -3.82
C LEU A 227 24.11 10.89 -3.02
N LEU A 228 24.67 11.72 -2.10
CA LEU A 228 23.88 12.57 -1.22
C LEU A 228 23.31 13.82 -1.89
N HIS A 229 24.04 14.40 -2.87
CA HIS A 229 23.70 15.72 -3.42
C HIS A 229 23.14 15.67 -4.85
N VAL A 230 23.27 14.54 -5.55
CA VAL A 230 22.74 14.35 -6.92
C VAL A 230 21.73 13.21 -6.93
N THR A 231 22.17 12.00 -6.56
CA THR A 231 21.36 10.79 -6.71
C THR A 231 20.12 10.81 -5.82
N LEU A 232 20.29 10.99 -4.50
CA LEU A 232 19.17 11.00 -3.55
C LEU A 232 18.18 12.15 -3.79
N PRO A 233 18.61 13.40 -4.00
CA PRO A 233 17.69 14.47 -4.37
C PRO A 233 16.97 14.20 -5.69
N GLY A 234 17.64 13.62 -6.68
CA GLY A 234 17.03 13.28 -7.98
C GLY A 234 15.89 12.28 -7.89
N ILE A 235 15.94 11.32 -6.97
CA ILE A 235 14.86 10.33 -6.76
C ILE A 235 13.93 10.68 -5.59
N MET A 236 14.15 11.78 -4.88
CA MET A 236 13.39 12.18 -3.70
C MET A 236 11.88 12.26 -3.96
N PRO A 237 11.38 12.80 -5.08
CA PRO A 237 9.95 12.79 -5.38
C PRO A 237 9.34 11.38 -5.40
N THR A 238 10.07 10.40 -5.96
CA THR A 238 9.64 8.99 -5.96
C THR A 238 9.64 8.40 -4.55
N ILE A 239 10.69 8.65 -3.76
CA ILE A 239 10.77 8.20 -2.36
C ILE A 239 9.59 8.74 -1.57
N ILE A 240 9.31 10.04 -1.67
CA ILE A 240 8.22 10.70 -0.95
C ILE A 240 6.86 10.14 -1.37
N THR A 241 6.63 9.98 -2.67
CA THR A 241 5.39 9.40 -3.18
C THR A 241 5.15 7.99 -2.62
N MET A 242 6.18 7.14 -2.64
CA MET A 242 6.10 5.79 -2.09
C MET A 242 5.92 5.79 -0.57
N LEU A 243 6.54 6.74 0.14
CA LEU A 243 6.37 6.91 1.58
C LEU A 243 4.93 7.29 1.94
N ILE A 244 4.32 8.24 1.22
CA ILE A 244 2.92 8.63 1.43
C ILE A 244 2.00 7.43 1.24
N LEU A 245 2.18 6.66 0.16
CA LEU A 245 1.40 5.45 -0.11
C LEU A 245 1.61 4.38 0.98
N ARG A 246 2.84 4.21 1.47
CA ARG A 246 3.14 3.28 2.56
C ARG A 246 2.47 3.69 3.87
N ILE A 247 2.53 4.98 4.22
CA ILE A 247 1.86 5.52 5.41
C ILE A 247 0.34 5.40 5.30
N GLY A 248 -0.23 5.62 4.12
CA GLY A 248 -1.66 5.45 3.87
C GLY A 248 -2.17 4.02 4.06
N ASN A 249 -1.29 3.03 4.03
CA ASN A 249 -1.60 1.63 4.27
C ASN A 249 -0.98 1.09 5.57
N LEU A 250 -0.56 1.98 6.48
CA LEU A 250 0.21 1.61 7.66
C LEU A 250 -0.52 0.59 8.56
N MET A 251 -1.83 0.75 8.73
CA MET A 251 -2.65 -0.16 9.55
C MET A 251 -3.10 -1.43 8.80
N SER A 252 -2.80 -1.55 7.52
CA SER A 252 -3.22 -2.68 6.66
C SER A 252 -2.08 -3.68 6.44
N ILE A 253 -1.54 -4.23 7.53
CA ILE A 253 -0.59 -5.34 7.43
C ILE A 253 -1.33 -6.59 6.95
N GLY A 254 -0.71 -7.34 6.02
CA GLY A 254 -1.29 -8.55 5.47
C GLY A 254 -1.62 -9.59 6.53
N TYR A 255 -2.90 -9.94 6.65
CA TYR A 255 -3.37 -10.93 7.62
C TYR A 255 -2.88 -12.34 7.27
N GLU A 256 -2.72 -12.65 5.99
CA GLU A 256 -2.36 -13.98 5.50
C GLU A 256 -1.04 -14.46 6.08
N LYS A 257 0.01 -13.64 5.99
CA LYS A 257 1.32 -13.98 6.56
C LYS A 257 1.25 -14.12 8.07
N THR A 258 0.46 -13.24 8.73
CA THR A 258 0.29 -13.29 10.18
C THR A 258 -0.38 -14.59 10.61
N ILE A 259 -1.50 -14.99 10.00
CA ILE A 259 -2.23 -16.22 10.38
C ILE A 259 -1.49 -17.51 10.05
N LEU A 260 -0.57 -17.46 9.08
CA LEU A 260 0.25 -18.60 8.74
C LEU A 260 1.48 -18.77 9.65
N LEU A 261 2.00 -17.67 10.22
CA LEU A 261 3.19 -17.67 11.07
C LEU A 261 2.88 -17.69 12.58
N TYR A 262 1.75 -17.08 13.02
CA TYR A 262 1.46 -16.96 14.43
C TYR A 262 0.96 -18.29 15.03
N ASN A 263 1.07 -18.43 16.34
CA ASN A 263 0.53 -19.53 17.11
C ASN A 263 0.03 -19.01 18.46
N PRO A 264 -0.70 -19.81 19.27
CA PRO A 264 -1.21 -19.35 20.55
C PRO A 264 -0.18 -18.74 21.50
N SER A 265 1.08 -19.24 21.48
CA SER A 265 2.18 -18.72 22.31
C SER A 265 2.62 -17.30 21.90
N THR A 266 2.41 -16.90 20.63
CA THR A 266 2.85 -15.61 20.10
C THR A 266 1.74 -14.58 19.96
N TYR A 267 0.48 -14.88 20.28
CA TYR A 267 -0.65 -13.96 20.14
C TYR A 267 -0.41 -12.59 20.79
N ASP A 268 0.31 -12.54 21.90
CA ASP A 268 0.58 -11.27 22.59
C ASP A 268 1.37 -10.26 21.75
N THR A 269 2.18 -10.73 20.81
CA THR A 269 3.01 -9.88 19.93
C THR A 269 2.65 -9.96 18.46
N ALA A 270 1.95 -11.04 18.07
CA ALA A 270 1.65 -11.37 16.68
C ALA A 270 0.24 -10.98 16.23
N ASP A 271 -0.77 -11.03 17.16
CA ASP A 271 -2.15 -10.77 16.79
C ASP A 271 -2.38 -9.30 16.48
N ILE A 272 -2.74 -9.01 15.25
CA ILE A 272 -2.96 -7.67 14.69
C ILE A 272 -4.43 -7.46 14.32
N ILE A 273 -4.81 -6.22 14.03
CA ILE A 273 -6.21 -5.90 13.68
C ILE A 273 -6.70 -6.77 12.51
N SER A 274 -5.92 -6.94 11.45
CA SER A 274 -6.34 -7.69 10.28
C SER A 274 -6.49 -9.20 10.53
N SER A 275 -5.61 -9.82 11.35
CA SER A 275 -5.75 -11.23 11.73
C SER A 275 -6.95 -11.46 12.65
N TYR A 276 -7.23 -10.51 13.54
CA TYR A 276 -8.41 -10.54 14.41
C TYR A 276 -9.71 -10.40 13.60
N VAL A 277 -9.76 -9.47 12.63
CA VAL A 277 -10.89 -9.30 11.71
C VAL A 277 -11.17 -10.59 10.94
N TYR A 278 -10.12 -11.24 10.43
CA TYR A 278 -10.26 -12.54 9.76
C TYR A 278 -10.85 -13.61 10.67
N ARG A 279 -10.31 -13.76 11.88
CA ARG A 279 -10.75 -14.77 12.85
C ARG A 279 -12.21 -14.55 13.27
N VAL A 280 -12.53 -13.36 13.76
CA VAL A 280 -13.89 -13.04 14.24
C VAL A 280 -14.88 -12.96 13.07
N GLY A 281 -14.47 -12.41 11.94
CA GLY A 281 -15.37 -12.19 10.79
C GLY A 281 -15.70 -13.46 10.03
N LEU A 282 -14.69 -14.25 9.66
CA LEU A 282 -14.86 -15.40 8.79
C LEU A 282 -14.99 -16.71 9.57
N LEU A 283 -14.18 -16.93 10.61
CA LEU A 283 -14.22 -18.19 11.35
C LEU A 283 -15.35 -18.21 12.39
N GLU A 284 -15.57 -17.10 13.10
CA GLU A 284 -16.60 -16.98 14.14
C GLU A 284 -17.92 -16.37 13.62
N GLN A 285 -18.01 -16.04 12.31
CA GLN A 285 -19.18 -15.46 11.64
C GLN A 285 -19.69 -14.15 12.27
N GLY A 286 -18.82 -13.40 12.93
CA GLY A 286 -19.10 -12.11 13.54
C GLY A 286 -19.10 -10.96 12.54
N TRP A 287 -19.91 -11.04 11.48
CA TRP A 287 -19.90 -10.16 10.31
C TRP A 287 -19.96 -8.67 10.65
N SER A 288 -20.90 -8.28 11.50
CA SER A 288 -21.10 -6.87 11.89
C SER A 288 -19.94 -6.31 12.67
N TYR A 289 -19.48 -7.07 13.64
CA TYR A 289 -18.38 -6.67 14.51
C TYR A 289 -17.06 -6.56 13.74
N SER A 290 -16.73 -7.57 12.92
CA SER A 290 -15.53 -7.54 12.08
C SER A 290 -15.56 -6.42 11.04
N THR A 291 -16.74 -6.13 10.45
CA THR A 291 -16.92 -5.00 9.52
C THR A 291 -16.70 -3.66 10.24
N ALA A 292 -17.15 -3.51 11.47
CA ALA A 292 -16.91 -2.29 12.25
C ALA A 292 -15.41 -2.08 12.53
N ILE A 293 -14.68 -3.16 12.87
CA ILE A 293 -13.22 -3.11 13.09
C ILE A 293 -12.49 -2.78 11.78
N GLY A 294 -12.89 -3.40 10.67
CA GLY A 294 -12.33 -3.11 9.34
C GLY A 294 -12.58 -1.65 8.91
N LEU A 295 -13.79 -1.13 9.18
CA LEU A 295 -14.11 0.28 8.89
C LEU A 295 -13.30 1.24 9.76
N PHE A 296 -13.13 0.97 11.06
CA PHE A 296 -12.22 1.70 11.93
C PHE A 296 -10.80 1.74 11.35
N ASN A 297 -10.27 0.59 10.96
CA ASN A 297 -8.94 0.48 10.35
C ASN A 297 -8.82 1.33 9.07
N SER A 298 -9.84 1.29 8.21
CA SER A 298 -9.88 2.07 6.96
C SER A 298 -9.93 3.58 7.21
N VAL A 299 -10.69 4.02 8.23
CA VAL A 299 -10.77 5.44 8.62
C VAL A 299 -9.41 5.93 9.13
N ILE A 300 -8.73 5.15 9.97
CA ILE A 300 -7.36 5.51 10.43
C ILE A 300 -6.40 5.61 9.27
N ASN A 301 -6.39 4.64 8.34
CA ASN A 301 -5.56 4.70 7.14
C ASN A 301 -5.84 5.93 6.27
N LEU A 302 -7.11 6.29 6.10
CA LEU A 302 -7.49 7.50 5.36
C LEU A 302 -6.94 8.78 6.05
N ILE A 303 -7.08 8.86 7.37
CA ILE A 303 -6.54 9.99 8.15
C ILE A 303 -5.02 10.06 7.99
N LEU A 304 -4.32 8.93 8.12
CA LEU A 304 -2.87 8.86 7.96
C LEU A 304 -2.43 9.26 6.55
N LEU A 305 -3.14 8.80 5.51
CA LEU A 305 -2.88 9.17 4.12
C LEU A 305 -3.01 10.68 3.88
N VAL A 306 -4.12 11.26 4.35
CA VAL A 306 -4.37 12.71 4.20
C VAL A 306 -3.34 13.54 4.97
N LEU A 307 -2.98 13.12 6.17
CA LEU A 307 -1.95 13.79 6.98
C LEU A 307 -0.57 13.69 6.30
N ALA A 308 -0.18 12.50 5.85
CA ALA A 308 1.08 12.28 5.15
C ALA A 308 1.17 13.12 3.87
N ASN A 309 0.10 13.14 3.07
CA ASN A 309 0.04 13.93 1.84
C ASN A 309 0.15 15.45 2.11
N LYS A 310 -0.58 15.96 3.11
CA LYS A 310 -0.48 17.37 3.51
C LYS A 310 0.89 17.75 4.04
N LEU A 311 1.49 16.88 4.86
CA LEU A 311 2.82 17.12 5.43
C LEU A 311 3.89 17.11 4.33
N SER A 312 3.83 16.17 3.42
CA SER A 312 4.74 16.06 2.28
C SER A 312 4.65 17.27 1.36
N LYS A 313 3.45 17.72 1.04
CA LYS A 313 3.25 18.97 0.26
C LYS A 313 3.90 20.18 0.91
N LYS A 314 3.83 20.27 2.25
CA LYS A 314 4.42 21.40 3.00
C LYS A 314 5.95 21.33 3.12
N LEU A 315 6.52 20.12 3.21
CA LEU A 315 7.95 19.91 3.49
C LEU A 315 8.80 19.70 2.24
N ALA A 316 8.23 19.15 1.18
CA ALA A 316 8.98 18.69 0.03
C ALA A 316 8.34 19.07 -1.32
N ASP A 317 7.32 19.91 -1.33
CA ASP A 317 6.55 20.33 -2.52
C ASP A 317 6.07 19.15 -3.40
N THR A 318 6.01 17.96 -2.82
CA THR A 318 5.58 16.72 -3.49
C THR A 318 4.32 16.21 -2.83
N SER A 319 3.29 15.93 -3.63
CA SER A 319 2.00 15.40 -3.13
C SER A 319 1.35 14.48 -4.17
N LEU A 320 0.40 13.66 -3.73
CA LEU A 320 -0.39 12.83 -4.64
C LEU A 320 -1.47 13.64 -5.38
N TRP A 321 -1.98 14.69 -4.75
CA TRP A 321 -2.99 15.62 -5.30
C TRP A 321 -2.82 17.02 -4.73
#